data_c3b14453a7635f4d05468f37912c5af9
#
_entry.id   c3b14453a7635f4d05468f37912c5af9
#
_cell.length_a   1.000
_cell.length_b   1.000
_cell.length_c   1.000
_cell.angle_alpha   90.00
_cell.angle_beta   90.00
_cell.angle_gamma   90.00
#
_symmetry.space_group_name_H-M   'P 1'
#
loop_
_entity.id
_entity.type
_entity.pdbx_description
1 polymer ?
#
loop_
_entity_poly.entity_id
_entity_poly.type
_entity_poly.pdbx_seq_one_letter_code
_entity_poly.pdbx_strand_id
1 'polypeptide(L)'
;LKWIICRFISEICYFCIMGIRLNSDTIKFIQEHQKEDVCALALQASKYPLVDMSVAITQIAGLQTAKDKLPSWYATDGLLYPRHLSLEQCSSEMTARYKSSLLKGGSLIDLTGGFGIDCAFLAPNFKKVIYVEKQEELCGIAAHNFPLLGLNHVEIVNGDGVDFLKSTNRVNCIFIDPARRDDKGGKTVAISDCMPDVKAMSSLLLDKADMIMIKLSPMLDLALALSDMPKTKAVHIVSVLNECKELLLVLASNDTESCKMHCVNLGRKGDMQCFDFTREEEQN
;
A
#
# COMPACT_ATOMS: atom_id res chain seq x y z
N LEU A 1 14.06 -29.34 15.76
CA LEU A 1 12.65 -29.76 15.86
C LEU A 1 11.88 -28.98 16.95
N LYS A 2 12.42 -28.84 18.18
CA LYS A 2 11.76 -28.07 19.27
C LYS A 2 11.58 -26.57 18.96
N TRP A 3 12.50 -25.96 18.22
CA TRP A 3 12.42 -24.56 17.78
C TRP A 3 11.34 -24.33 16.72
N ILE A 4 11.15 -25.27 15.82
CA ILE A 4 10.11 -25.21 14.77
C ILE A 4 8.71 -25.35 15.41
N ILE A 5 8.57 -26.25 16.38
CA ILE A 5 7.28 -26.48 17.08
C ILE A 5 6.88 -25.28 17.96
N CYS A 6 7.84 -24.60 18.62
CA CYS A 6 7.53 -23.41 19.43
C CYS A 6 7.11 -22.21 18.55
N ARG A 7 7.67 -22.07 17.35
CA ARG A 7 7.28 -21.05 16.38
C ARG A 7 5.86 -21.30 15.84
N PHE A 8 5.53 -22.56 15.54
CA PHE A 8 4.18 -22.96 15.08
C PHE A 8 3.08 -22.73 16.14
N ILE A 9 3.37 -22.91 17.43
CA ILE A 9 2.37 -22.72 18.51
C ILE A 9 2.10 -21.23 18.75
N SER A 10 3.08 -20.33 18.59
CA SER A 10 2.86 -18.89 18.69
C SER A 10 2.05 -18.36 17.51
N GLU A 11 2.23 -18.92 16.31
CA GLU A 11 1.48 -18.57 15.10
C GLU A 11 0.01 -19.00 15.19
N ILE A 12 -0.29 -20.17 15.71
CA ILE A 12 -1.68 -20.64 15.90
C ILE A 12 -2.47 -19.74 16.88
N CYS A 13 -1.83 -19.21 17.93
CA CYS A 13 -2.49 -18.30 18.88
C CYS A 13 -2.76 -16.89 18.30
N TYR A 14 -1.89 -16.37 17.44
CA TYR A 14 -2.06 -15.04 16.84
C TYR A 14 -3.21 -15.03 15.82
N PHE A 15 -3.38 -16.10 15.06
CA PHE A 15 -4.48 -16.25 14.08
C PHE A 15 -5.88 -16.37 14.70
N CYS A 16 -5.99 -16.81 15.95
CA CYS A 16 -7.28 -16.86 16.67
C CYS A 16 -7.85 -15.46 17.00
N ILE A 17 -7.02 -14.42 17.05
CA ILE A 17 -7.47 -13.06 17.42
C ILE A 17 -8.16 -12.35 16.24
N MET A 18 -7.98 -12.83 15.01
CA MET A 18 -8.37 -12.11 13.78
C MET A 18 -9.36 -12.83 12.87
N GLY A 19 -9.96 -13.93 13.35
CA GLY A 19 -10.96 -14.67 12.56
C GLY A 19 -10.38 -15.49 11.39
N ILE A 20 -9.11 -15.36 11.05
CA ILE A 20 -8.42 -16.20 10.06
C ILE A 20 -7.84 -17.41 10.80
N ARG A 21 -8.52 -18.56 10.76
CA ARG A 21 -8.02 -19.81 11.32
C ARG A 21 -7.32 -20.62 10.23
N LEU A 22 -6.01 -20.50 10.12
CA LEU A 22 -5.21 -21.43 9.33
C LEU A 22 -4.93 -22.68 10.19
N ASN A 23 -5.77 -23.70 10.08
CA ASN A 23 -5.46 -25.01 10.66
C ASN A 23 -4.42 -25.74 9.75
N SER A 24 -3.84 -26.82 10.29
CA SER A 24 -2.80 -27.60 9.58
C SER A 24 -3.25 -28.12 8.23
N ASP A 25 -4.52 -28.53 8.12
CA ASP A 25 -5.09 -29.07 6.87
C ASP A 25 -5.23 -27.96 5.81
N THR A 26 -5.65 -26.75 6.22
CA THR A 26 -5.74 -25.59 5.32
C THR A 26 -4.35 -25.14 4.85
N ILE A 27 -3.36 -25.09 5.74
CA ILE A 27 -1.96 -24.74 5.36
C ILE A 27 -1.42 -25.75 4.36
N LYS A 28 -1.59 -27.04 4.63
CA LYS A 28 -1.13 -28.12 3.75
C LYS A 28 -1.82 -28.03 2.37
N PHE A 29 -3.13 -27.81 2.37
CA PHE A 29 -3.90 -27.63 1.15
C PHE A 29 -3.38 -26.47 0.30
N ILE A 30 -3.12 -25.30 0.91
CA ILE A 30 -2.55 -24.14 0.21
C ILE A 30 -1.22 -24.49 -0.42
N GLN A 31 -0.32 -25.18 0.29
CA GLN A 31 1.00 -25.57 -0.20
C GLN A 31 0.94 -26.52 -1.39
N GLU A 32 0.01 -27.50 -1.33
CA GLU A 32 -0.15 -28.52 -2.38
C GLU A 32 -0.82 -27.96 -3.65
N HIS A 33 -1.76 -26.99 -3.51
CA HIS A 33 -2.61 -26.51 -4.58
C HIS A 33 -2.32 -25.07 -5.06
N GLN A 34 -1.22 -24.45 -4.62
CA GLN A 34 -0.90 -23.02 -4.89
C GLN A 34 -0.81 -22.65 -6.38
N LYS A 35 -0.71 -23.62 -7.29
CA LYS A 35 -0.61 -23.40 -8.74
C LYS A 35 -1.89 -23.75 -9.50
N GLU A 36 -2.90 -24.25 -8.80
CA GLU A 36 -4.16 -24.68 -9.41
C GLU A 36 -5.15 -23.52 -9.58
N ASP A 37 -6.13 -23.72 -10.44
CA ASP A 37 -7.19 -22.74 -10.66
C ASP A 37 -8.10 -22.65 -9.44
N VAL A 38 -8.21 -21.47 -8.88
CA VAL A 38 -8.96 -21.21 -7.63
C VAL A 38 -10.47 -21.46 -7.80
N CYS A 39 -11.02 -21.26 -9.00
CA CYS A 39 -12.43 -21.54 -9.26
C CYS A 39 -12.70 -23.04 -9.28
N ALA A 40 -11.80 -23.80 -9.89
CA ALA A 40 -11.87 -25.26 -9.89
C ALA A 40 -11.72 -25.87 -8.49
N LEU A 41 -10.85 -25.29 -7.64
CA LEU A 41 -10.68 -25.68 -6.24
C LEU A 41 -11.94 -25.37 -5.42
N ALA A 42 -12.56 -24.21 -5.62
CA ALA A 42 -13.80 -23.83 -4.93
C ALA A 42 -14.93 -24.84 -5.15
N LEU A 43 -15.08 -25.34 -6.36
CA LEU A 43 -16.08 -26.34 -6.71
C LEU A 43 -15.85 -27.71 -6.04
N GLN A 44 -14.64 -27.95 -5.55
CA GLN A 44 -14.25 -29.20 -4.88
C GLN A 44 -14.30 -29.12 -3.35
N ALA A 45 -14.79 -28.03 -2.77
CA ALA A 45 -14.79 -27.78 -1.31
C ALA A 45 -15.35 -28.96 -0.49
N SER A 46 -16.37 -29.64 -1.00
CA SER A 46 -16.98 -30.80 -0.31
C SER A 46 -16.04 -32.00 -0.14
N LYS A 47 -14.97 -32.10 -0.93
CA LYS A 47 -13.96 -33.17 -0.82
C LYS A 47 -12.99 -32.96 0.34
N TYR A 48 -12.92 -31.74 0.88
CA TYR A 48 -11.93 -31.32 1.88
C TYR A 48 -12.61 -30.75 3.13
N PRO A 49 -13.33 -31.57 3.92
CA PRO A 49 -14.17 -31.09 5.02
C PRO A 49 -13.40 -30.45 6.18
N LEU A 50 -12.09 -30.70 6.29
CA LEU A 50 -11.22 -30.14 7.33
C LEU A 50 -10.52 -28.84 6.91
N VAL A 51 -10.61 -28.49 5.62
CA VAL A 51 -10.00 -27.29 5.05
C VAL A 51 -10.97 -26.10 5.13
N ASP A 52 -10.52 -24.97 5.65
CA ASP A 52 -11.25 -23.72 5.44
C ASP A 52 -11.02 -23.26 3.99
N MET A 53 -11.91 -23.72 3.11
CA MET A 53 -11.77 -23.51 1.68
C MET A 53 -11.83 -22.01 1.31
N SER A 54 -12.60 -21.19 2.01
CA SER A 54 -12.67 -19.75 1.76
C SER A 54 -11.33 -19.07 1.99
N VAL A 55 -10.70 -19.41 3.12
CA VAL A 55 -9.37 -18.91 3.46
C VAL A 55 -8.33 -19.46 2.48
N ALA A 56 -8.35 -20.78 2.20
CA ALA A 56 -7.39 -21.41 1.30
C ALA A 56 -7.39 -20.77 -0.09
N ILE A 57 -8.56 -20.55 -0.68
CA ILE A 57 -8.71 -19.90 -1.99
C ILE A 57 -8.19 -18.47 -1.96
N THR A 58 -8.51 -17.71 -0.91
CA THR A 58 -7.99 -16.34 -0.75
C THR A 58 -6.46 -16.31 -0.73
N GLN A 59 -5.85 -17.22 0.02
CA GLN A 59 -4.38 -17.28 0.10
C GLN A 59 -3.75 -17.76 -1.21
N ILE A 60 -4.32 -18.77 -1.88
CA ILE A 60 -3.83 -19.26 -3.17
C ILE A 60 -3.93 -18.17 -4.24
N ALA A 61 -5.08 -17.49 -4.35
CA ALA A 61 -5.26 -16.37 -5.28
C ALA A 61 -4.26 -15.23 -4.98
N GLY A 62 -4.05 -14.94 -3.69
CA GLY A 62 -3.08 -13.97 -3.23
C GLY A 62 -1.65 -14.30 -3.66
N LEU A 63 -1.21 -15.53 -3.45
CA LEU A 63 0.09 -16.03 -3.88
C LEU A 63 0.27 -15.96 -5.41
N GLN A 64 -0.74 -16.35 -6.16
CA GLN A 64 -0.71 -16.30 -7.63
C GLN A 64 -0.56 -14.86 -8.15
N THR A 65 -1.31 -13.92 -7.57
CA THR A 65 -1.21 -12.50 -7.92
C THR A 65 0.14 -11.90 -7.49
N ALA A 66 0.61 -12.25 -6.30
CA ALA A 66 1.87 -11.74 -5.75
C ALA A 66 3.08 -12.17 -6.58
N LYS A 67 3.05 -13.31 -7.24
CA LYS A 67 4.14 -13.81 -8.07
C LYS A 67 4.65 -12.79 -9.09
N ASP A 68 3.74 -12.06 -9.73
CA ASP A 68 4.10 -11.08 -10.75
C ASP A 68 4.08 -9.65 -10.20
N LYS A 69 3.16 -9.33 -9.28
CA LYS A 69 2.94 -7.98 -8.76
C LYS A 69 3.88 -7.62 -7.63
N LEU A 70 4.25 -8.59 -6.77
CA LEU A 70 5.01 -8.43 -5.53
C LEU A 70 6.05 -9.56 -5.38
N PRO A 71 7.03 -9.69 -6.28
CA PRO A 71 7.95 -10.83 -6.31
C PRO A 71 8.71 -11.08 -4.99
N SER A 72 9.12 -10.04 -4.28
CA SER A 72 9.81 -10.18 -2.99
C SER A 72 8.88 -10.71 -1.89
N TRP A 73 7.61 -10.34 -1.92
CA TRP A 73 6.60 -10.88 -1.01
C TRP A 73 6.27 -12.34 -1.34
N TYR A 74 6.13 -12.67 -2.62
CA TYR A 74 5.94 -14.04 -3.07
C TYR A 74 7.09 -14.96 -2.62
N ALA A 75 8.32 -14.45 -2.59
CA ALA A 75 9.50 -15.18 -2.14
C ALA A 75 9.64 -15.28 -0.60
N THR A 76 8.77 -14.61 0.16
CA THR A 76 8.78 -14.63 1.63
C THR A 76 7.72 -15.61 2.13
N ASP A 77 8.17 -16.69 2.76
CA ASP A 77 7.27 -17.72 3.29
C ASP A 77 6.39 -17.18 4.43
N GLY A 78 5.16 -17.66 4.48
CA GLY A 78 4.25 -17.42 5.59
C GLY A 78 3.50 -16.10 5.55
N LEU A 79 3.65 -15.28 4.51
CA LEU A 79 2.87 -14.06 4.37
C LEU A 79 1.39 -14.36 4.13
N LEU A 80 0.54 -13.49 4.67
CA LEU A 80 -0.90 -13.51 4.46
C LEU A 80 -1.32 -12.50 3.42
N TYR A 81 -2.29 -12.88 2.63
CA TYR A 81 -2.87 -12.06 1.58
C TYR A 81 -4.32 -11.70 1.91
N PRO A 82 -4.73 -10.44 1.69
CA PRO A 82 -6.10 -10.01 1.89
C PRO A 82 -7.00 -10.53 0.76
N ARG A 83 -8.30 -10.28 0.89
CA ARG A 83 -9.25 -10.54 -0.18
C ARG A 83 -8.82 -9.86 -1.48
N HIS A 84 -9.18 -10.46 -2.61
CA HIS A 84 -8.77 -10.11 -3.96
C HIS A 84 -8.79 -8.61 -4.27
N LEU A 85 -9.85 -7.89 -3.91
CA LEU A 85 -9.98 -6.45 -4.19
C LEU A 85 -8.83 -5.62 -3.59
N SER A 86 -8.48 -5.85 -2.33
CA SER A 86 -7.40 -5.11 -1.67
C SER A 86 -6.04 -5.40 -2.30
N LEU A 87 -5.83 -6.63 -2.77
CA LEU A 87 -4.61 -7.02 -3.45
C LEU A 87 -4.52 -6.44 -4.87
N GLU A 88 -5.64 -6.34 -5.58
CA GLU A 88 -5.66 -5.71 -6.91
C GLU A 88 -5.39 -4.20 -6.84
N GLN A 89 -5.94 -3.53 -5.85
CA GLN A 89 -5.82 -2.08 -5.68
C GLN A 89 -4.47 -1.64 -5.10
N CYS A 90 -3.72 -2.53 -4.43
CA CYS A 90 -2.42 -2.16 -3.87
C CYS A 90 -1.39 -1.85 -4.96
N SER A 91 -0.37 -1.11 -4.59
CA SER A 91 0.79 -0.82 -5.45
C SER A 91 1.50 -2.11 -5.90
N SER A 92 2.10 -2.08 -7.10
CA SER A 92 3.08 -3.08 -7.49
C SER A 92 4.40 -2.87 -6.74
N GLU A 93 5.22 -3.90 -6.63
CA GLU A 93 6.57 -3.77 -6.05
C GLU A 93 7.40 -2.69 -6.75
N MET A 94 7.28 -2.59 -8.08
CA MET A 94 8.01 -1.60 -8.87
C MET A 94 7.64 -0.17 -8.47
N THR A 95 6.35 0.14 -8.38
CA THR A 95 5.90 1.48 -8.01
C THR A 95 6.14 1.78 -6.53
N ALA A 96 6.04 0.77 -5.63
CA ALA A 96 6.34 0.93 -4.22
C ALA A 96 7.85 1.21 -3.98
N ARG A 97 8.74 0.52 -4.70
CA ARG A 97 10.20 0.79 -4.68
C ARG A 97 10.51 2.18 -5.20
N TYR A 98 9.85 2.62 -6.26
CA TYR A 98 10.02 3.98 -6.76
C TYR A 98 9.62 5.02 -5.70
N LYS A 99 8.45 4.90 -5.08
CA LYS A 99 8.02 5.78 -3.97
C LYS A 99 9.03 5.79 -2.82
N SER A 100 9.56 4.62 -2.48
CA SER A 100 10.58 4.47 -1.45
C SER A 100 11.88 5.24 -1.77
N SER A 101 12.24 5.40 -3.04
CA SER A 101 13.41 6.20 -3.42
C SER A 101 13.23 7.72 -3.23
N LEU A 102 12.00 8.19 -3.12
CA LEU A 102 11.66 9.60 -3.02
C LEU A 102 11.58 10.11 -1.57
N LEU A 103 11.33 9.25 -0.60
CA LEU A 103 11.11 9.63 0.80
C LEU A 103 12.12 8.99 1.73
N LYS A 104 12.65 9.81 2.66
CA LYS A 104 13.52 9.38 3.76
C LYS A 104 13.43 10.34 4.94
N GLY A 105 13.71 9.86 6.14
CA GLY A 105 13.70 10.74 7.32
C GLY A 105 13.75 10.01 8.65
N GLY A 106 13.46 10.74 9.72
CA GLY A 106 13.36 10.19 11.07
C GLY A 106 12.04 9.46 11.32
N SER A 107 10.94 9.98 10.79
CA SER A 107 9.59 9.48 11.06
C SER A 107 8.68 9.56 9.84
N LEU A 108 7.84 8.52 9.68
CA LEU A 108 6.82 8.41 8.65
C LEU A 108 5.48 8.03 9.27
N ILE A 109 4.40 8.60 8.77
CA ILE A 109 3.04 8.10 9.00
C ILE A 109 2.44 7.75 7.64
N ASP A 110 1.98 6.51 7.51
CA ASP A 110 1.08 6.09 6.44
C ASP A 110 -0.36 6.19 6.96
N LEU A 111 -1.13 7.16 6.45
CA LEU A 111 -2.49 7.45 6.91
C LEU A 111 -3.57 6.55 6.31
N THR A 112 -3.21 5.74 5.32
CA THR A 112 -4.12 4.91 4.53
C THR A 112 -3.48 3.55 4.26
N GLY A 113 -3.07 2.87 5.30
CA GLY A 113 -2.19 1.71 5.24
C GLY A 113 -2.59 0.60 4.27
N GLY A 114 -3.89 0.30 4.14
CA GLY A 114 -4.40 -0.72 3.23
C GLY A 114 -3.74 -2.08 3.44
N PHE A 115 -3.33 -2.75 2.39
CA PHE A 115 -2.57 -4.02 2.50
C PHE A 115 -1.15 -3.83 3.04
N GLY A 116 -0.66 -2.59 3.16
CA GLY A 116 0.65 -2.29 3.75
C GLY A 116 1.82 -2.32 2.78
N ILE A 117 1.59 -2.45 1.46
CA ILE A 117 2.68 -2.54 0.47
C ILE A 117 3.52 -1.27 0.46
N ASP A 118 2.90 -0.10 0.29
CA ASP A 118 3.63 1.17 0.25
C ASP A 118 4.35 1.43 1.58
N CYS A 119 3.68 1.20 2.70
CA CYS A 119 4.28 1.29 4.03
C CYS A 119 5.51 0.38 4.16
N ALA A 120 5.42 -0.88 3.74
CA ALA A 120 6.50 -1.85 3.86
C ALA A 120 7.76 -1.46 3.05
N PHE A 121 7.58 -0.88 1.86
CA PHE A 121 8.72 -0.43 1.05
C PHE A 121 9.28 0.91 1.50
N LEU A 122 8.45 1.79 2.09
CA LEU A 122 8.88 3.07 2.66
C LEU A 122 9.63 2.88 4.00
N ALA A 123 9.15 1.97 4.85
CA ALA A 123 9.60 1.81 6.23
C ALA A 123 11.12 1.68 6.42
N PRO A 124 11.90 0.97 5.57
CA PRO A 124 13.36 0.88 5.73
C PRO A 124 14.11 2.22 5.70
N ASN A 125 13.52 3.26 5.14
CA ASN A 125 14.12 4.59 5.04
C ASN A 125 13.87 5.47 6.27
N PHE A 126 13.16 4.96 7.29
CA PHE A 126 12.73 5.73 8.45
C PHE A 126 13.06 4.99 9.76
N LYS A 127 13.34 5.77 10.81
CA LYS A 127 13.62 5.22 12.15
C LYS A 127 12.34 4.85 12.91
N LYS A 128 11.28 5.61 12.71
CA LYS A 128 9.96 5.40 13.30
C LYS A 128 8.91 5.44 12.19
N VAL A 129 8.06 4.43 12.13
CA VAL A 129 6.99 4.34 11.15
C VAL A 129 5.69 4.01 11.86
N ILE A 130 4.63 4.71 11.51
CA ILE A 130 3.28 4.44 12.00
C ILE A 130 2.41 4.13 10.77
N TYR A 131 1.82 2.95 10.78
CA TYR A 131 0.85 2.49 9.80
C TYR A 131 -0.55 2.66 10.41
N VAL A 132 -1.42 3.41 9.76
CA VAL A 132 -2.79 3.66 10.21
C VAL A 132 -3.77 3.08 9.20
N GLU A 133 -4.66 2.20 9.65
CA GLU A 133 -5.68 1.57 8.81
C GLU A 133 -6.95 1.34 9.63
N LYS A 134 -8.12 1.65 9.04
CA LYS A 134 -9.40 1.51 9.72
C LYS A 134 -9.99 0.10 9.68
N GLN A 135 -9.60 -0.71 8.71
CA GLN A 135 -10.05 -2.09 8.57
C GLN A 135 -9.21 -2.99 9.48
N GLU A 136 -9.83 -3.53 10.53
CA GLU A 136 -9.18 -4.40 11.51
C GLU A 136 -8.53 -5.63 10.85
N GLU A 137 -9.17 -6.22 9.82
CA GLU A 137 -8.63 -7.34 9.05
C GLU A 137 -7.27 -7.00 8.42
N LEU A 138 -7.13 -5.81 7.81
CA LEU A 138 -5.89 -5.37 7.19
C LEU A 138 -4.81 -5.03 8.23
N CYS A 139 -5.19 -4.41 9.35
CA CYS A 139 -4.27 -4.18 10.47
C CYS A 139 -3.65 -5.47 10.96
N GLY A 140 -4.44 -6.49 11.04
CA GLY A 140 -3.96 -7.74 11.49
C GLY A 140 -3.11 -8.49 10.48
N ILE A 141 -3.42 -8.44 9.20
CA ILE A 141 -2.55 -8.97 8.16
C ILE A 141 -1.19 -8.23 8.21
N ALA A 142 -1.20 -6.90 8.38
CA ALA A 142 0.01 -6.10 8.54
C ALA A 142 0.80 -6.51 9.79
N ALA A 143 0.13 -6.72 10.93
CA ALA A 143 0.77 -7.17 12.16
C ALA A 143 1.45 -8.54 12.04
N HIS A 144 0.91 -9.42 11.20
CA HIS A 144 1.53 -10.70 10.88
C HIS A 144 2.69 -10.56 9.88
N ASN A 145 2.48 -9.80 8.80
CA ASN A 145 3.41 -9.73 7.68
C ASN A 145 4.67 -8.89 7.99
N PHE A 146 4.52 -7.74 8.66
CA PHE A 146 5.65 -6.83 8.89
C PHE A 146 6.82 -7.47 9.65
N PRO A 147 6.63 -8.25 10.71
CA PRO A 147 7.74 -8.97 11.35
C PRO A 147 8.44 -9.96 10.43
N LEU A 148 7.71 -10.68 9.56
CA LEU A 148 8.27 -11.61 8.58
C LEU A 148 9.10 -10.89 7.51
N LEU A 149 8.76 -9.64 7.22
CA LEU A 149 9.48 -8.75 6.32
C LEU A 149 10.63 -7.98 7.02
N GLY A 150 10.88 -8.24 8.31
CA GLY A 150 11.92 -7.56 9.09
C GLY A 150 11.54 -6.15 9.55
N LEU A 151 10.27 -5.76 9.47
CA LEU A 151 9.76 -4.42 9.76
C LEU A 151 9.25 -4.28 11.20
N ASN A 152 10.03 -4.73 12.19
CA ASN A 152 9.63 -4.73 13.61
C ASN A 152 9.49 -3.32 14.23
N HIS A 153 9.94 -2.28 13.53
CA HIS A 153 9.87 -0.88 13.97
C HIS A 153 8.60 -0.15 13.47
N VAL A 154 7.72 -0.83 12.76
CA VAL A 154 6.43 -0.28 12.31
C VAL A 154 5.40 -0.45 13.39
N GLU A 155 4.87 0.65 13.90
CA GLU A 155 3.73 0.69 14.82
C GLU A 155 2.42 0.63 14.01
N ILE A 156 1.52 -0.27 14.39
CA ILE A 156 0.23 -0.43 13.72
C ILE A 156 -0.86 0.19 14.59
N VAL A 157 -1.65 1.05 13.97
CA VAL A 157 -2.79 1.73 14.59
C VAL A 157 -4.05 1.37 13.81
N ASN A 158 -4.99 0.70 14.48
CA ASN A 158 -6.32 0.49 13.92
C ASN A 158 -7.20 1.72 14.21
N GLY A 159 -7.50 2.49 13.17
CA GLY A 159 -8.27 3.72 13.32
C GLY A 159 -8.40 4.53 12.04
N ASP A 160 -9.16 5.61 12.12
CA ASP A 160 -9.28 6.55 11.01
C ASP A 160 -8.05 7.45 10.92
N GLY A 161 -7.44 7.54 9.72
CA GLY A 161 -6.21 8.32 9.48
C GLY A 161 -6.39 9.81 9.74
N VAL A 162 -7.57 10.36 9.47
CA VAL A 162 -7.86 11.79 9.70
C VAL A 162 -7.90 12.10 11.20
N ASP A 163 -8.56 11.25 11.98
CA ASP A 163 -8.66 11.43 13.43
C ASP A 163 -7.31 11.18 14.10
N PHE A 164 -6.55 10.21 13.63
CA PHE A 164 -5.17 9.98 14.06
C PHE A 164 -4.29 11.23 13.80
N LEU A 165 -4.36 11.81 12.59
CA LEU A 165 -3.58 12.97 12.21
C LEU A 165 -3.85 14.20 13.11
N LYS A 166 -5.11 14.41 13.50
CA LYS A 166 -5.47 15.53 14.42
C LYS A 166 -4.74 15.44 15.77
N SER A 167 -4.56 14.21 16.27
CA SER A 167 -4.00 13.96 17.61
C SER A 167 -2.48 13.76 17.62
N THR A 168 -1.85 13.54 16.45
CA THR A 168 -0.43 13.26 16.38
C THR A 168 0.45 14.52 16.42
N ASN A 169 1.70 14.34 16.84
CA ASN A 169 2.72 15.37 16.73
C ASN A 169 3.25 15.47 15.28
N ARG A 170 3.97 16.58 14.99
CA ARG A 170 4.62 16.77 13.69
C ARG A 170 5.66 15.68 13.43
N VAL A 171 5.72 15.18 12.17
CA VAL A 171 6.63 14.15 11.69
C VAL A 171 7.41 14.63 10.48
N ASN A 172 8.43 13.86 10.04
CA ASN A 172 9.14 14.23 8.83
C ASN A 172 8.30 13.99 7.57
N CYS A 173 7.67 12.83 7.46
CA CYS A 173 6.91 12.48 6.27
C CYS A 173 5.52 11.94 6.59
N ILE A 174 4.55 12.27 5.73
CA ILE A 174 3.24 11.63 5.66
C ILE A 174 3.09 11.03 4.27
N PHE A 175 2.65 9.78 4.20
CA PHE A 175 2.15 9.14 3.00
C PHE A 175 0.63 8.99 3.10
N ILE A 176 -0.08 9.21 1.98
CA ILE A 176 -1.52 9.05 1.90
C ILE A 176 -1.94 8.59 0.49
N ASP A 177 -2.72 7.52 0.42
CA ASP A 177 -3.33 6.96 -0.79
C ASP A 177 -4.86 6.99 -0.65
N PRO A 178 -5.50 8.12 -0.93
CA PRO A 178 -6.94 8.26 -0.71
C PRO A 178 -7.72 7.41 -1.70
N ALA A 179 -8.65 6.61 -1.19
CA ALA A 179 -9.56 5.81 -2.01
C ALA A 179 -10.56 6.69 -2.77
N ARG A 180 -11.02 6.24 -3.92
CA ARG A 180 -12.10 6.93 -4.63
C ARG A 180 -13.42 6.75 -3.88
N ARG A 181 -14.28 7.77 -3.88
CA ARG A 181 -15.66 7.63 -3.41
C ARG A 181 -16.50 6.95 -4.48
N ASP A 182 -16.91 5.72 -4.23
CA ASP A 182 -17.72 4.93 -5.18
C ASP A 182 -19.23 5.16 -5.03
N ASP A 183 -19.66 6.27 -4.45
CA ASP A 183 -21.07 6.45 -4.06
C ASP A 183 -22.08 6.45 -5.24
N LYS A 184 -21.64 6.56 -6.51
CA LYS A 184 -22.57 6.58 -7.68
C LYS A 184 -21.97 6.10 -9.00
N GLY A 185 -20.85 5.38 -9.03
CA GLY A 185 -20.27 4.89 -10.31
C GLY A 185 -19.83 6.00 -11.28
N GLY A 186 -19.67 7.24 -10.80
CA GLY A 186 -19.19 8.38 -11.57
C GLY A 186 -17.67 8.35 -11.77
N LYS A 187 -17.21 9.01 -12.84
CA LYS A 187 -15.75 9.22 -13.02
C LYS A 187 -15.26 10.19 -11.94
N THR A 188 -14.40 9.71 -11.05
CA THR A 188 -13.65 10.55 -10.10
C THR A 188 -12.63 11.38 -10.89
N VAL A 189 -12.80 12.68 -10.92
CA VAL A 189 -11.96 13.61 -11.69
C VAL A 189 -11.20 14.57 -10.77
N ALA A 190 -11.72 14.84 -9.56
CA ALA A 190 -11.15 15.78 -8.60
C ALA A 190 -10.59 15.09 -7.35
N ILE A 191 -9.60 15.73 -6.71
CA ILE A 191 -9.04 15.28 -5.42
C ILE A 191 -10.12 15.28 -4.32
N SER A 192 -11.08 16.21 -4.36
CA SER A 192 -12.20 16.28 -3.44
C SER A 192 -13.15 15.06 -3.50
N ASP A 193 -13.09 14.30 -4.60
CA ASP A 193 -13.89 13.07 -4.76
C ASP A 193 -13.22 11.86 -4.11
N CYS A 194 -12.09 12.04 -3.46
CA CYS A 194 -11.36 11.00 -2.76
C CYS A 194 -11.71 10.94 -1.27
N MET A 195 -11.42 9.83 -0.64
CA MET A 195 -11.60 9.63 0.79
C MET A 195 -10.30 9.05 1.42
N PRO A 196 -9.70 9.74 2.36
CA PRO A 196 -10.08 11.05 2.90
C PRO A 196 -9.95 12.19 1.88
N ASP A 197 -10.72 13.29 2.09
CA ASP A 197 -10.65 14.50 1.27
C ASP A 197 -9.35 15.25 1.54
N VAL A 198 -8.35 15.00 0.71
CA VAL A 198 -7.00 15.54 0.87
C VAL A 198 -6.96 17.06 0.69
N LYS A 199 -7.86 17.62 -0.14
CA LYS A 199 -7.98 19.07 -0.31
C LYS A 199 -8.40 19.74 0.98
N ALA A 200 -9.44 19.22 1.63
CA ALA A 200 -9.91 19.73 2.92
C ALA A 200 -8.87 19.57 4.04
N MET A 201 -8.02 18.54 3.93
CA MET A 201 -6.96 18.23 4.91
C MET A 201 -5.65 18.96 4.64
N SER A 202 -5.49 19.66 3.52
CA SER A 202 -4.18 20.19 3.07
C SER A 202 -3.45 21.00 4.12
N SER A 203 -4.15 21.92 4.80
CA SER A 203 -3.56 22.75 5.87
C SER A 203 -3.10 21.92 7.06
N LEU A 204 -3.89 20.92 7.47
CA LEU A 204 -3.54 20.02 8.57
C LEU A 204 -2.33 19.14 8.22
N LEU A 205 -2.28 18.61 7.00
CA LEU A 205 -1.14 17.82 6.51
C LEU A 205 0.16 18.63 6.56
N LEU A 206 0.14 19.87 6.06
CA LEU A 206 1.30 20.77 6.05
C LEU A 206 1.73 21.23 7.46
N ASP A 207 0.77 21.34 8.41
CA ASP A 207 1.09 21.60 9.81
C ASP A 207 1.77 20.38 10.47
N LYS A 208 1.37 19.17 10.10
CA LYS A 208 1.81 17.92 10.75
C LYS A 208 3.02 17.27 10.12
N ALA A 209 3.47 17.68 8.92
CA ALA A 209 4.67 17.09 8.30
C ALA A 209 5.53 18.12 7.58
N ASP A 210 6.83 17.76 7.43
CA ASP A 210 7.76 18.53 6.60
C ASP A 210 7.53 18.22 5.10
N MET A 211 7.22 16.96 4.80
CA MET A 211 6.97 16.45 3.46
C MET A 211 5.74 15.54 3.44
N ILE A 212 4.89 15.71 2.45
CA ILE A 212 3.69 14.88 2.23
C ILE A 212 3.75 14.27 0.84
N MET A 213 3.58 12.97 0.72
CA MET A 213 3.38 12.29 -0.55
C MET A 213 1.94 11.82 -0.66
N ILE A 214 1.23 12.29 -1.68
CA ILE A 214 -0.14 11.91 -1.98
C ILE A 214 -0.11 11.06 -3.24
N LYS A 215 -0.56 9.82 -3.15
CA LYS A 215 -0.73 8.94 -4.31
C LYS A 215 -2.14 9.10 -4.86
N LEU A 216 -2.25 9.33 -6.15
CA LEU A 216 -3.51 9.56 -6.84
C LEU A 216 -3.65 8.63 -8.04
N SER A 217 -4.89 8.39 -8.43
CA SER A 217 -5.19 7.68 -9.67
C SER A 217 -4.71 8.46 -10.90
N PRO A 218 -4.18 7.79 -11.94
CA PRO A 218 -3.81 8.44 -13.20
C PRO A 218 -5.00 9.02 -13.97
N MET A 219 -6.22 8.74 -13.54
CA MET A 219 -7.45 9.27 -14.15
C MET A 219 -7.86 10.66 -13.62
N LEU A 220 -7.17 11.17 -12.59
CA LEU A 220 -7.44 12.50 -12.04
C LEU A 220 -6.92 13.61 -12.96
N ASP A 221 -7.63 14.73 -12.99
CA ASP A 221 -7.19 15.94 -13.68
C ASP A 221 -6.02 16.58 -12.91
N LEU A 222 -4.83 16.49 -13.48
CA LEU A 222 -3.61 16.98 -12.85
C LEU A 222 -3.63 18.52 -12.71
N ALA A 223 -4.18 19.26 -13.67
CA ALA A 223 -4.25 20.71 -13.59
C ALA A 223 -5.16 21.16 -12.44
N LEU A 224 -6.31 20.48 -12.28
CA LEU A 224 -7.20 20.70 -11.16
C LEU A 224 -6.53 20.31 -9.83
N ALA A 225 -5.85 19.16 -9.81
CA ALA A 225 -5.14 18.69 -8.63
C ALA A 225 -4.08 19.69 -8.15
N LEU A 226 -3.30 20.27 -9.05
CA LEU A 226 -2.30 21.29 -8.75
C LEU A 226 -2.93 22.62 -8.31
N SER A 227 -4.08 22.99 -8.87
CA SER A 227 -4.84 24.16 -8.41
C SER A 227 -5.35 23.97 -6.97
N ASP A 228 -5.79 22.76 -6.62
CA ASP A 228 -6.30 22.42 -5.29
C ASP A 228 -5.17 22.26 -4.26
N MET A 229 -3.96 21.94 -4.70
CA MET A 229 -2.78 21.67 -3.86
C MET A 229 -1.60 22.59 -4.22
N PRO A 230 -1.70 23.91 -3.98
CA PRO A 230 -0.73 24.92 -4.45
C PRO A 230 0.66 24.81 -3.81
N LYS A 231 0.80 24.01 -2.74
CA LYS A 231 2.10 23.69 -2.09
C LYS A 231 2.79 22.45 -2.68
N THR A 232 2.32 21.97 -3.83
CA THR A 232 2.97 20.87 -4.54
C THR A 232 4.31 21.33 -5.10
N LYS A 233 5.39 20.67 -4.65
CA LYS A 233 6.78 20.89 -5.06
C LYS A 233 7.17 20.06 -6.26
N ALA A 234 6.68 18.82 -6.31
CA ALA A 234 6.96 17.90 -7.38
C ALA A 234 5.74 17.03 -7.70
N VAL A 235 5.60 16.69 -8.97
CA VAL A 235 4.65 15.68 -9.45
C VAL A 235 5.43 14.57 -10.12
N HIS A 236 5.12 13.33 -9.76
CA HIS A 236 5.66 12.17 -10.47
C HIS A 236 4.52 11.46 -11.20
N ILE A 237 4.61 11.40 -12.52
CA ILE A 237 3.72 10.64 -13.40
C ILE A 237 4.38 9.30 -13.62
N VAL A 238 3.92 8.27 -12.91
CA VAL A 238 4.60 6.98 -12.86
C VAL A 238 3.92 5.97 -13.76
N SER A 239 4.67 5.53 -14.77
CA SER A 239 4.27 4.45 -15.68
C SER A 239 5.07 3.17 -15.39
N VAL A 240 4.45 2.04 -15.66
CA VAL A 240 5.09 0.73 -15.65
C VAL A 240 4.86 0.12 -17.03
N LEU A 241 5.92 -0.21 -17.75
CA LEU A 241 5.84 -0.79 -19.09
C LEU A 241 4.98 0.05 -20.07
N ASN A 242 5.15 1.37 -20.03
CA ASN A 242 4.42 2.37 -20.83
C ASN A 242 2.93 2.53 -20.48
N GLU A 243 2.47 2.01 -19.35
CA GLU A 243 1.12 2.23 -18.85
C GLU A 243 1.18 3.08 -17.58
N CYS A 244 0.52 4.27 -17.60
CA CYS A 244 0.46 5.15 -16.45
C CYS A 244 -0.33 4.48 -15.31
N LYS A 245 0.32 4.30 -14.17
CA LYS A 245 -0.24 3.59 -13.01
C LYS A 245 -0.68 4.49 -11.88
N GLU A 246 0.08 5.56 -11.62
CA GLU A 246 -0.18 6.46 -10.50
C GLU A 246 0.39 7.85 -10.74
N LEU A 247 -0.22 8.84 -10.10
CA LEU A 247 0.31 10.18 -9.94
C LEU A 247 0.72 10.37 -8.49
N LEU A 248 1.91 10.94 -8.26
CA LEU A 248 2.37 11.28 -6.92
C LEU A 248 2.52 12.79 -6.82
N LEU A 249 1.82 13.42 -5.88
CA LEU A 249 2.05 14.80 -5.52
C LEU A 249 2.94 14.84 -4.28
N VAL A 250 4.06 15.53 -4.36
CA VAL A 250 4.96 15.75 -3.22
C VAL A 250 4.83 17.20 -2.79
N LEU A 251 4.33 17.41 -1.56
CA LEU A 251 4.19 18.72 -0.95
C LEU A 251 5.28 18.92 0.10
N ALA A 252 5.76 20.16 0.22
CA ALA A 252 6.68 20.55 1.29
C ALA A 252 6.18 21.86 1.94
N SER A 253 6.31 21.93 3.26
CA SER A 253 5.83 23.09 4.03
C SER A 253 6.67 24.35 3.79
N ASN A 254 7.94 24.23 3.43
CA ASN A 254 8.92 25.33 3.47
C ASN A 254 9.55 25.65 2.09
N ASP A 255 8.91 25.31 0.98
CA ASP A 255 9.50 25.49 -0.35
C ASP A 255 8.80 26.56 -1.16
N THR A 256 9.61 27.40 -1.86
CA THR A 256 9.19 28.47 -2.77
C THR A 256 9.59 28.19 -4.23
N GLU A 257 10.19 27.03 -4.53
CA GLU A 257 10.59 26.68 -5.89
C GLU A 257 9.38 26.35 -6.77
N SER A 258 9.53 26.52 -8.09
CA SER A 258 8.53 26.10 -9.08
C SER A 258 8.30 24.58 -9.05
N CYS A 259 7.06 24.16 -9.24
CA CYS A 259 6.70 22.74 -9.25
C CYS A 259 7.41 21.98 -10.38
N LYS A 260 8.15 20.94 -10.04
CA LYS A 260 8.85 20.06 -10.98
C LYS A 260 7.97 18.87 -11.39
N MET A 261 7.96 18.59 -12.68
CA MET A 261 7.24 17.46 -13.26
C MET A 261 8.22 16.36 -13.63
N HIS A 262 7.99 15.15 -13.15
CA HIS A 262 8.82 13.97 -13.42
C HIS A 262 7.97 12.90 -14.10
N CYS A 263 8.19 12.70 -15.41
CA CYS A 263 7.60 11.57 -16.13
C CYS A 263 8.53 10.37 -16.02
N VAL A 264 8.06 9.32 -15.41
CA VAL A 264 8.87 8.13 -15.10
C VAL A 264 8.24 6.90 -15.70
N ASN A 265 9.03 6.11 -16.42
CA ASN A 265 8.60 4.81 -16.95
C ASN A 265 9.52 3.71 -16.41
N LEU A 266 8.95 2.80 -15.62
CA LEU A 266 9.64 1.70 -14.98
C LEU A 266 9.59 0.45 -15.86
N GLY A 267 10.76 -0.08 -16.24
CA GLY A 267 10.91 -1.30 -17.03
C GLY A 267 11.12 -2.56 -16.19
N ARG A 268 10.95 -3.74 -16.80
CA ARG A 268 10.99 -5.05 -16.11
C ARG A 268 12.35 -5.39 -15.48
N LYS A 269 13.44 -4.89 -16.05
CA LYS A 269 14.81 -5.21 -15.60
C LYS A 269 15.38 -4.18 -14.62
N GLY A 270 14.51 -3.34 -14.03
CA GLY A 270 14.93 -2.23 -13.17
C GLY A 270 15.47 -1.03 -13.94
N ASP A 271 15.35 -1.02 -15.25
CA ASP A 271 15.59 0.15 -16.08
C ASP A 271 14.52 1.21 -15.82
N MET A 272 14.93 2.45 -15.80
CA MET A 272 14.06 3.60 -15.56
C MET A 272 14.36 4.68 -16.62
N GLN A 273 13.33 5.10 -17.30
CA GLN A 273 13.38 6.25 -18.20
C GLN A 273 12.73 7.43 -17.48
N CYS A 274 13.41 8.57 -17.44
CA CYS A 274 12.91 9.80 -16.84
C CYS A 274 12.95 10.93 -17.84
N PHE A 275 11.92 11.77 -17.79
CA PHE A 275 11.86 13.06 -18.45
C PHE A 275 11.36 14.08 -17.44
N ASP A 276 12.15 15.13 -17.20
CA ASP A 276 11.87 16.15 -16.20
C ASP A 276 11.65 17.50 -16.87
N PHE A 277 10.65 18.25 -16.40
CA PHE A 277 10.36 19.61 -16.86
C PHE A 277 9.68 20.42 -15.76
N THR A 278 9.66 21.74 -15.90
CA THR A 278 8.90 22.63 -15.04
C THR A 278 7.56 22.99 -15.69
N ARG A 279 6.58 23.44 -14.88
CA ARG A 279 5.29 23.89 -15.42
C ARG A 279 5.43 25.07 -16.38
N GLU A 280 6.47 25.88 -16.25
CA GLU A 280 6.77 27.00 -17.15
C GLU A 280 7.27 26.51 -18.51
N GLU A 281 8.06 25.45 -18.54
CA GLU A 281 8.57 24.82 -19.76
C GLU A 281 7.46 24.06 -20.53
N GLU A 282 6.41 23.58 -19.86
CA GLU A 282 5.24 22.95 -20.49
C GLU A 282 4.46 23.93 -21.39
N GLN A 283 4.51 25.24 -21.10
CA GLN A 283 3.74 26.27 -21.80
C GLN A 283 4.48 26.89 -23.00
N ASN A 284 5.73 26.53 -23.22
CA ASN A 284 6.58 26.98 -24.31
C ASN A 284 6.84 25.87 -25.35
#